data_73e630e16642d0c9cc1f0e63710e974e
#
_entry.id   73e630e16642d0c9cc1f0e63710e974e
#
_cell.length_a   1.000
_cell.length_b   1.000
_cell.length_c   1.000
_cell.angle_alpha   90.00
_cell.angle_beta   90.00
_cell.angle_gamma   90.00
#
_symmetry.space_group_name_H-M   'P 1'
#
loop_
_entity.id
_entity.type
_entity.pdbx_description
1 polymer ?
#
loop_
_entity_poly.entity_id
_entity_poly.type
_entity_poly.pdbx_seq_one_letter_code
_entity_poly.pdbx_strand_id
1 'polypeptide(L)'
;YVYLFTVPHLTREIYEQCERLAYEQGRARIRPGPNHMYTYISAIFLCDSCDPEARKALKRCRRYESFRLSYWGWMDFHTALVVLPEESVATNASGHSAAQVLKRALFHKQKRKLFRKERSL
;
A
#
# COMPACT_ATOMS: atom_id res chain seq x y z
N TYR A 1 10.48 -2.90 -0.75
CA TYR A 1 10.43 -1.53 -1.31
C TYR A 1 9.06 -0.92 -1.11
N VAL A 2 9.01 0.30 -0.61
CA VAL A 2 7.77 1.01 -0.34
C VAL A 2 7.72 2.28 -1.18
N TYR A 3 6.61 2.46 -1.90
CA TYR A 3 6.32 3.64 -2.70
C TYR A 3 5.10 4.33 -2.11
N LEU A 4 5.27 5.57 -1.68
CA LEU A 4 4.22 6.35 -1.06
C LEU A 4 3.73 7.41 -2.04
N PHE A 5 2.44 7.42 -2.32
CA PHE A 5 1.80 8.39 -3.21
C PHE A 5 0.80 9.22 -2.41
N THR A 6 0.91 10.53 -2.48
CA THR A 6 -0.04 11.45 -1.88
C THR A 6 -0.84 12.11 -2.98
N VAL A 7 -2.13 11.83 -3.03
CA VAL A 7 -3.02 12.31 -4.08
C VAL A 7 -4.30 12.85 -3.43
N PRO A 8 -4.73 14.10 -3.72
CA PRO A 8 -5.95 14.63 -3.12
C PRO A 8 -7.19 13.80 -3.43
N HIS A 9 -7.35 13.42 -4.71
CA HIS A 9 -8.45 12.56 -5.15
C HIS A 9 -7.88 11.46 -6.06
N LEU A 10 -8.05 10.22 -5.65
CA LEU A 10 -7.54 9.09 -6.40
C LEU A 10 -8.56 8.62 -7.41
N THR A 11 -8.21 8.72 -8.70
CA THR A 11 -8.99 8.15 -9.80
C THR A 11 -8.38 6.82 -10.24
N ARG A 12 -9.17 6.03 -10.97
CA ARG A 12 -8.68 4.76 -11.49
C ARG A 12 -7.45 4.94 -12.38
N GLU A 13 -7.45 5.98 -13.22
CA GLU A 13 -6.33 6.26 -14.10
C GLU A 13 -5.04 6.60 -13.34
N ILE A 14 -5.15 7.46 -12.34
CA ILE A 14 -4.02 7.82 -11.48
C ILE A 14 -3.52 6.57 -10.74
N TYR A 15 -4.44 5.78 -10.22
CA TYR A 15 -4.08 4.55 -9.53
C TYR A 15 -3.29 3.60 -10.44
N GLU A 16 -3.79 3.36 -11.66
CA GLU A 16 -3.14 2.46 -12.60
C GLU A 16 -1.75 2.93 -13.00
N GLN A 17 -1.57 4.23 -13.21
CA GLN A 17 -0.26 4.81 -13.50
C GLN A 17 0.72 4.64 -12.34
N CYS A 18 0.27 4.90 -11.12
CA CYS A 18 1.10 4.76 -9.93
C CYS A 18 1.43 3.31 -9.63
N GLU A 19 0.48 2.41 -9.79
CA GLU A 19 0.70 0.96 -9.63
C GLU A 19 1.78 0.47 -10.59
N ARG A 20 1.66 0.85 -11.85
CA ARG A 20 2.64 0.47 -12.87
C ARG A 20 4.03 1.03 -12.53
N LEU A 21 4.10 2.29 -12.15
CA LEU A 21 5.36 2.93 -11.79
C LEU A 21 6.03 2.21 -10.62
N ALA A 22 5.27 1.94 -9.56
CA ALA A 22 5.79 1.25 -8.38
C ALA A 22 6.26 -0.17 -8.72
N TYR A 23 5.47 -0.88 -9.53
CA TYR A 23 5.82 -2.23 -9.95
C TYR A 23 7.09 -2.24 -10.80
N GLU A 24 7.17 -1.40 -11.82
CA GLU A 24 8.33 -1.35 -12.72
C GLU A 24 9.60 -0.95 -12.00
N GLN A 25 9.53 0.09 -11.17
CA GLN A 25 10.70 0.54 -10.42
C GLN A 25 11.13 -0.47 -9.36
N GLY A 26 10.17 -1.02 -8.63
CA GLY A 26 10.46 -2.04 -7.63
C GLY A 26 11.03 -3.31 -8.25
N ARG A 27 10.44 -3.77 -9.35
CA ARG A 27 10.90 -4.96 -10.07
C ARG A 27 12.32 -4.78 -10.61
N ALA A 28 12.65 -3.58 -11.11
CA ALA A 28 13.99 -3.29 -11.62
C ALA A 28 15.08 -3.35 -10.53
N ARG A 29 14.71 -3.17 -9.27
CA ARG A 29 15.64 -3.23 -8.13
C ARG A 29 15.88 -4.65 -7.63
N ILE A 30 15.03 -5.61 -8.02
CA ILE A 30 15.16 -6.99 -7.56
C ILE A 30 16.26 -7.68 -8.34
N ARG A 31 17.13 -8.39 -7.63
CA ARG A 31 18.20 -9.20 -8.20
C ARG A 31 17.98 -10.66 -7.81
N PRO A 32 17.20 -11.43 -8.60
CA PRO A 32 16.98 -12.85 -8.31
C PRO A 32 18.30 -13.63 -8.26
N GLY A 33 18.39 -14.54 -7.31
CA GLY A 33 19.58 -15.36 -7.16
C GLY A 33 19.44 -16.32 -5.98
N PRO A 34 20.43 -17.20 -5.76
CA PRO A 34 20.36 -18.21 -4.70
C PRO A 34 20.18 -17.63 -3.29
N ASN A 35 20.63 -16.39 -3.07
CA ASN A 35 20.52 -15.73 -1.77
C ASN A 35 19.28 -14.86 -1.63
N HIS A 36 18.49 -14.73 -2.70
CA HIS A 36 17.25 -13.97 -2.68
C HIS A 36 16.12 -14.84 -2.12
N MET A 37 15.53 -14.43 -1.00
CA MET A 37 14.43 -15.17 -0.38
C MET A 37 13.08 -14.69 -0.90
N TYR A 38 12.76 -13.42 -0.62
CA TYR A 38 11.52 -12.81 -1.07
C TYR A 38 11.66 -11.30 -1.06
N THR A 39 10.81 -10.63 -1.83
CA THR A 39 10.73 -9.18 -1.86
C THR A 39 9.27 -8.76 -1.87
N TYR A 40 8.94 -7.78 -1.04
CA TYR A 40 7.65 -7.12 -1.09
C TYR A 40 7.81 -5.74 -1.73
N ILE A 41 6.96 -5.46 -2.70
CA ILE A 41 6.83 -4.12 -3.27
C ILE A 41 5.48 -3.60 -2.78
N SER A 42 5.50 -2.47 -2.07
CA SER A 42 4.28 -1.90 -1.49
C SER A 42 4.01 -0.54 -2.11
N ALA A 43 2.81 -0.34 -2.61
CA ALA A 43 2.32 0.96 -3.09
C ALA A 43 1.25 1.45 -2.12
N ILE A 44 1.53 2.55 -1.43
CA ILE A 44 0.64 3.12 -0.42
C ILE A 44 0.12 4.45 -0.93
N PHE A 45 -1.20 4.59 -0.95
CA PHE A 45 -1.89 5.80 -1.42
C PHE A 45 -2.52 6.52 -0.24
N LEU A 46 -2.09 7.75 -0.01
CA LEU A 46 -2.71 8.65 0.97
C LEU A 46 -3.53 9.68 0.21
N CYS A 47 -4.84 9.71 0.43
CA CYS A 47 -5.73 10.61 -0.30
C CYS A 47 -6.85 11.13 0.59
N ASP A 48 -7.45 12.26 0.16
CA ASP A 48 -8.60 12.84 0.84
C ASP A 48 -9.90 12.21 0.36
N SER A 49 -9.92 11.74 -0.87
CA SER A 49 -11.07 11.06 -1.46
C SER A 49 -10.59 10.08 -2.54
N CYS A 50 -11.48 9.15 -2.92
CA CYS A 50 -11.14 8.11 -3.86
C CYS A 50 -12.38 7.67 -4.64
N ASP A 51 -12.24 7.52 -5.95
CA ASP A 51 -13.31 6.95 -6.78
C ASP A 51 -13.53 5.48 -6.42
N PRO A 52 -14.78 5.00 -6.42
CA PRO A 52 -15.07 3.59 -6.15
C PRO A 52 -14.35 2.63 -7.10
N GLU A 53 -14.17 3.02 -8.35
CA GLU A 53 -13.45 2.20 -9.34
C GLU A 53 -11.96 2.07 -9.01
N ALA A 54 -11.35 3.15 -8.52
CA ALA A 54 -9.95 3.12 -8.07
C ALA A 54 -9.79 2.19 -6.87
N ARG A 55 -10.71 2.27 -5.91
CA ARG A 55 -10.71 1.38 -4.73
C ARG A 55 -10.84 -0.08 -5.13
N LYS A 56 -11.75 -0.40 -6.07
CA LYS A 56 -11.91 -1.76 -6.57
C LYS A 56 -10.65 -2.27 -7.26
N ALA A 57 -10.05 -1.45 -8.11
CA ALA A 57 -8.82 -1.82 -8.83
C ALA A 57 -7.68 -2.11 -7.84
N LEU A 58 -7.54 -1.27 -6.81
CA LEU A 58 -6.53 -1.45 -5.77
C LEU A 58 -6.74 -2.76 -5.00
N LYS A 59 -7.97 -3.04 -4.59
CA LYS A 59 -8.30 -4.26 -3.85
C LYS A 59 -8.11 -5.52 -4.67
N ARG A 60 -8.32 -5.45 -5.98
CA ARG A 60 -8.19 -6.58 -6.91
C ARG A 60 -6.77 -6.77 -7.42
N CYS A 61 -5.86 -5.87 -7.10
CA CYS A 61 -4.49 -5.97 -7.57
C CYS A 61 -3.83 -7.25 -7.09
N ARG A 62 -3.29 -8.02 -8.03
CA ARG A 62 -2.54 -9.24 -7.75
C ARG A 62 -1.35 -9.29 -8.68
N ARG A 63 -0.18 -8.99 -8.15
CA ARG A 63 1.07 -9.11 -8.87
C ARG A 63 2.01 -9.94 -8.03
N TYR A 64 2.32 -11.11 -8.53
CA TYR A 64 3.20 -12.06 -7.87
C TYR A 64 4.15 -12.61 -8.91
N GLU A 65 5.40 -12.78 -8.55
CA GLU A 65 6.39 -13.37 -9.43
C GLU A 65 7.29 -14.29 -8.63
N SER A 66 7.48 -15.50 -9.12
CA SER A 66 8.40 -16.45 -8.53
C SER A 66 9.60 -16.60 -9.48
N PHE A 67 10.80 -16.67 -8.91
CA PHE A 67 12.03 -16.72 -9.67
C PHE A 67 12.58 -18.14 -9.63
N ARG A 68 12.74 -18.75 -10.80
CA ARG A 68 13.20 -20.14 -10.97
C ARG A 68 12.44 -21.11 -10.07
N LEU A 69 11.11 -21.17 -10.22
CA LEU A 69 10.24 -22.03 -9.42
C LEU A 69 10.47 -21.86 -7.91
N SER A 70 10.69 -20.61 -7.50
CA SER A 70 10.95 -20.20 -6.11
C SER A 70 12.34 -20.56 -5.55
N TYR A 71 13.21 -21.17 -6.32
CA TYR A 71 14.60 -21.39 -5.89
C TYR A 71 15.36 -20.09 -5.64
N TRP A 72 15.06 -19.07 -6.43
CA TRP A 72 15.68 -17.75 -6.31
C TRP A 72 14.76 -16.74 -5.64
N GLY A 73 13.76 -17.23 -4.90
CA GLY A 73 12.83 -16.41 -4.16
C GLY A 73 11.60 -16.00 -4.95
N TRP A 74 10.84 -15.08 -4.41
CA TRP A 74 9.62 -14.57 -5.04
C TRP A 74 9.40 -13.12 -4.68
N MET A 75 8.50 -12.47 -5.44
CA MET A 75 8.07 -11.10 -5.21
C MET A 75 6.55 -11.06 -5.08
N ASP A 76 6.05 -10.29 -4.14
CA ASP A 76 4.62 -10.03 -3.98
C ASP A 76 4.37 -8.53 -3.93
N PHE A 77 3.27 -8.09 -4.52
CA PHE A 77 2.93 -6.68 -4.64
C PHE A 77 1.76 -6.35 -3.72
N HIS A 78 2.02 -5.47 -2.76
CA HIS A 78 1.04 -5.02 -1.79
C HIS A 78 0.51 -3.65 -2.18
N THR A 79 -0.80 -3.45 -2.11
CA THR A 79 -1.42 -2.13 -2.29
C THR A 79 -2.18 -1.75 -1.04
N ALA A 80 -2.12 -0.47 -0.70
CA ALA A 80 -2.85 0.08 0.44
C ALA A 80 -3.41 1.45 0.08
N LEU A 81 -4.66 1.68 0.43
CA LEU A 81 -5.35 2.95 0.26
C LEU A 81 -5.74 3.48 1.62
N VAL A 82 -5.33 4.69 1.92
CA VAL A 82 -5.73 5.40 3.13
C VAL A 82 -6.52 6.63 2.74
N VAL A 83 -7.79 6.69 3.13
CA VAL A 83 -8.64 7.86 2.94
C VAL A 83 -8.68 8.59 4.27
N LEU A 84 -7.92 9.68 4.38
CA LEU A 84 -7.66 10.35 5.65
C LEU A 84 -8.90 10.87 6.36
N PRO A 85 -9.83 11.59 5.69
CA PRO A 85 -11.03 12.07 6.38
C PRO A 85 -11.95 10.95 6.88
N GLU A 86 -12.00 9.83 6.18
CA GLU A 86 -12.83 8.69 6.56
C GLU A 86 -12.16 7.78 7.60
N GLU A 87 -10.87 7.99 7.86
CA GLU A 87 -10.06 7.10 8.70
C GLU A 87 -10.15 5.64 8.25
N SER A 88 -10.22 5.42 6.94
CA SER A 88 -10.36 4.08 6.38
C SER A 88 -9.08 3.62 5.67
N VAL A 89 -8.82 2.32 5.75
CA VAL A 89 -7.71 1.66 5.08
C VAL A 89 -8.25 0.48 4.28
N ALA A 90 -7.91 0.45 2.99
CA ALA A 90 -8.22 -0.67 2.13
C ALA A 90 -6.93 -1.23 1.55
N THR A 91 -6.85 -2.54 1.36
CA THR A 91 -5.67 -3.21 0.83
C THR A 91 -6.07 -4.29 -0.16
N ASN A 92 -5.11 -4.72 -1.00
CA ASN A 92 -5.30 -5.95 -1.74
C ASN A 92 -5.10 -7.16 -0.80
N ALA A 93 -5.35 -8.37 -1.30
CA ALA A 93 -5.26 -9.58 -0.47
C ALA A 93 -3.87 -9.74 0.14
N SER A 94 -2.82 -9.49 -0.63
CA SER A 94 -1.44 -9.62 -0.17
C SER A 94 -1.07 -8.57 0.88
N GLY A 95 -1.68 -7.39 0.81
CA GLY A 95 -1.38 -6.30 1.74
C GLY A 95 -2.24 -6.27 3.00
N HIS A 96 -3.11 -7.25 3.21
CA HIS A 96 -4.08 -7.23 4.30
C HIS A 96 -3.42 -7.09 5.70
N SER A 97 -2.30 -7.72 5.91
CA SER A 97 -1.58 -7.62 7.20
C SER A 97 -1.07 -6.20 7.49
N ALA A 98 -0.81 -5.40 6.45
CA ALA A 98 -0.36 -4.03 6.62
C ALA A 98 -1.48 -3.07 7.03
N ALA A 99 -2.74 -3.43 6.79
CA ALA A 99 -3.90 -2.56 7.07
C ALA A 99 -3.98 -2.18 8.54
N GLN A 100 -3.79 -3.12 9.45
CA GLN A 100 -3.84 -2.85 10.88
C GLN A 100 -2.69 -1.96 11.35
N VAL A 101 -1.51 -2.19 10.82
CA VAL A 101 -0.33 -1.37 11.12
C VAL A 101 -0.55 0.07 10.70
N LEU A 102 -1.09 0.27 9.49
CA LEU A 102 -1.40 1.61 8.97
C LEU A 102 -2.47 2.30 9.82
N LYS A 103 -3.50 1.60 10.21
CA LYS A 103 -4.55 2.16 11.07
C LYS A 103 -3.97 2.61 12.40
N ARG A 104 -3.14 1.79 13.05
CA ARG A 104 -2.50 2.15 14.30
C ARG A 104 -1.57 3.34 14.16
N ALA A 105 -0.74 3.35 13.11
CA ALA A 105 0.23 4.42 12.92
C ALA A 105 -0.42 5.77 12.63
N LEU A 106 -1.51 5.77 11.83
CA LEU A 106 -2.11 7.01 11.36
C LEU A 106 -3.27 7.49 12.23
N PHE A 107 -4.13 6.59 12.72
CA PHE A 107 -5.37 6.99 13.38
C PHE A 107 -5.35 6.83 14.89
N HIS A 108 -4.64 5.86 15.41
CA HIS A 108 -4.53 5.69 16.86
C HIS A 108 -3.81 6.88 17.52
N LYS A 109 -2.77 7.41 16.88
CA LYS A 109 -2.07 8.61 17.35
C LYS A 109 -2.96 9.85 17.35
N GLN A 110 -3.84 10.00 16.34
CA GLN A 110 -4.77 11.13 16.29
C GLN A 110 -5.79 11.08 17.42
N LYS A 111 -6.33 9.92 17.72
CA LYS A 111 -7.24 9.74 18.86
C LYS A 111 -6.59 10.12 20.18
N ARG A 112 -5.35 9.71 20.40
CA ARG A 112 -4.59 10.09 21.60
C ARG A 112 -4.38 11.59 21.70
N LYS A 113 -4.08 12.27 20.60
CA LYS A 113 -3.92 13.73 20.56
C LYS A 113 -5.23 14.45 20.90
N LEU A 114 -6.34 13.97 20.37
CA LEU A 114 -7.66 14.52 20.67
C LEU A 114 -8.00 14.37 22.14
N PHE A 115 -7.78 13.21 22.73
CA PHE A 115 -7.99 12.98 24.15
C PHE A 115 -7.12 13.88 25.03
N ARG A 116 -5.87 14.10 24.66
CA ARG A 116 -4.98 15.01 25.39
C ARG A 116 -5.46 16.46 25.35
N LYS A 117 -6.00 16.90 24.20
CA LYS A 117 -6.57 18.26 24.08
C LYS A 117 -7.80 18.44 24.95
N GLU A 118 -8.67 17.44 25.02
CA GLU A 118 -9.86 17.48 25.88
C GLU A 118 -9.48 17.52 27.35
N ARG A 119 -8.43 16.82 27.76
CA ARG A 119 -7.96 16.83 29.14
C ARG A 119 -7.29 18.14 29.56
N SER A 120 -6.79 18.92 28.63
CA SER A 120 -6.14 20.20 28.94
C SER A 120 -7.13 21.39 29.03
N LEU A 121 -8.39 21.14 28.75
CA LEU A 121 -9.47 22.07 28.89
C LEU A 121 -10.16 21.87 30.25
#